data_84e30c65f556f367bffff36c1a2ca33c
#
_entry.id   84e30c65f556f367bffff36c1a2ca33c
#
_cell.length_a   1.000
_cell.length_b   1.000
_cell.length_c   1.000
_cell.angle_alpha   90.00
_cell.angle_beta   90.00
_cell.angle_gamma   90.00
#
_symmetry.space_group_name_H-M   'P 1'
#
loop_
_entity.id
_entity.type
_entity.pdbx_description
1 polymer ?
#
loop_
_entity_poly.entity_id
_entity_poly.type
_entity_poly.pdbx_seq_one_letter_code
_entity_poly.pdbx_strand_id
1 'polypeptide(L)'
;MAINIRKMNKSDLETFKKWLYKPHVAKWYHEPESWIEEAEKSDSEFNWISHCIVEIKGKPIGFCQYYACEDSDEDWGGYTKLGGTYSIDYMIGETEFLSKGYGKEIVRKLEEKIKYHDDAKRIVVQPEKENKASRGVLLSSGYLLDDEKDIFVKVI
;
A
#
# COMPACT_ATOMS: atom_id res chain seq x y z
N MET A 1 -9.76 11.05 -14.04
CA MET A 1 -10.05 11.88 -12.87
C MET A 1 -8.92 11.77 -11.86
N ALA A 2 -8.60 12.88 -11.22
CA ALA A 2 -7.52 12.87 -10.23
C ALA A 2 -7.99 12.25 -8.92
N ILE A 3 -7.12 11.46 -8.31
CA ILE A 3 -7.36 10.91 -6.99
C ILE A 3 -6.76 11.83 -5.93
N ASN A 4 -7.29 11.75 -4.72
CA ASN A 4 -6.74 12.38 -3.54
C ASN A 4 -6.45 11.31 -2.50
N ILE A 5 -5.32 11.43 -1.83
CA ILE A 5 -4.96 10.52 -0.74
C ILE A 5 -4.91 11.33 0.55
N ARG A 6 -5.74 10.95 1.52
CA ARG A 6 -5.79 11.61 2.81
C ARG A 6 -5.56 10.62 3.94
N LYS A 7 -5.21 11.13 5.12
CA LYS A 7 -5.06 10.29 6.30
C LYS A 7 -6.38 9.62 6.65
N MET A 8 -6.32 8.33 6.96
CA MET A 8 -7.46 7.57 7.44
C MET A 8 -7.84 8.02 8.85
N ASN A 9 -9.13 8.09 9.14
CA ASN A 9 -9.63 8.40 10.47
C ASN A 9 -10.62 7.31 10.93
N LYS A 10 -11.07 7.40 12.18
CA LYS A 10 -11.93 6.36 12.77
C LYS A 10 -13.25 6.17 12.05
N SER A 11 -13.78 7.22 11.43
CA SER A 11 -15.02 7.12 10.68
C SER A 11 -14.89 6.31 9.40
N ASP A 12 -13.66 6.04 8.94
CA ASP A 12 -13.40 5.23 7.74
C ASP A 12 -13.38 3.73 8.02
N LEU A 13 -13.31 3.32 9.29
CA LEU A 13 -13.17 1.90 9.65
C LEU A 13 -14.28 1.01 9.10
N GLU A 14 -15.53 1.46 9.17
CA GLU A 14 -16.66 0.65 8.66
C GLU A 14 -16.53 0.39 7.15
N THR A 15 -16.15 1.39 6.38
CA THR A 15 -15.94 1.26 4.94
C THR A 15 -14.75 0.34 4.66
N PHE A 16 -13.66 0.50 5.40
CA PHE A 16 -12.48 -0.35 5.26
C PHE A 16 -12.80 -1.82 5.55
N LYS A 17 -13.55 -2.09 6.62
CA LYS A 17 -14.01 -3.44 6.95
C LYS A 17 -14.82 -4.06 5.81
N LYS A 18 -15.75 -3.30 5.25
CA LYS A 18 -16.55 -3.78 4.11
C LYS A 18 -15.67 -4.16 2.93
N TRP A 19 -14.71 -3.33 2.60
CA TRP A 19 -13.79 -3.60 1.50
C TRP A 19 -12.98 -4.88 1.71
N LEU A 20 -12.49 -5.10 2.92
CA LEU A 20 -11.64 -6.26 3.22
C LEU A 20 -12.35 -7.60 3.01
N TYR A 21 -13.68 -7.63 3.14
CA TYR A 21 -14.46 -8.85 2.94
C TYR A 21 -15.01 -8.99 1.52
N LYS A 22 -14.82 -8.00 0.65
CA LYS A 22 -15.22 -8.14 -0.76
C LYS A 22 -14.30 -9.14 -1.46
N PRO A 23 -14.84 -10.04 -2.31
CA PRO A 23 -14.04 -11.10 -2.93
C PRO A 23 -12.77 -10.63 -3.64
N HIS A 24 -12.83 -9.51 -4.37
CA HIS A 24 -11.68 -9.01 -5.11
C HIS A 24 -10.57 -8.46 -4.20
N VAL A 25 -10.90 -8.05 -2.99
CA VAL A 25 -9.93 -7.59 -1.99
C VAL A 25 -9.46 -8.77 -1.13
N ALA A 26 -10.40 -9.58 -0.62
CA ALA A 26 -10.11 -10.72 0.25
C ALA A 26 -9.15 -11.72 -0.40
N LYS A 27 -9.18 -11.80 -1.71
CA LYS A 27 -8.29 -12.68 -2.48
C LYS A 27 -6.81 -12.40 -2.20
N TRP A 28 -6.45 -11.14 -1.94
CA TRP A 28 -5.06 -10.71 -1.75
C TRP A 28 -4.77 -10.19 -0.34
N TYR A 29 -5.80 -9.74 0.38
CA TYR A 29 -5.68 -9.21 1.74
C TYR A 29 -6.15 -10.28 2.72
N HIS A 30 -5.26 -11.19 3.04
CA HIS A 30 -5.54 -12.30 3.95
C HIS A 30 -5.63 -11.79 5.39
N GLU A 31 -6.31 -12.55 6.24
CA GLU A 31 -6.47 -12.24 7.66
C GLU A 31 -7.02 -10.83 7.90
N PRO A 32 -8.26 -10.57 7.46
CA PRO A 32 -8.83 -9.21 7.55
C PRO A 32 -8.83 -8.63 8.96
N GLU A 33 -8.95 -9.47 9.99
CA GLU A 33 -8.91 -9.01 11.39
C GLU A 33 -7.58 -8.34 11.73
N SER A 34 -6.47 -8.81 11.18
CA SER A 34 -5.16 -8.20 11.39
C SER A 34 -5.07 -6.81 10.77
N TRP A 35 -5.59 -6.67 9.55
CA TRP A 35 -5.62 -5.37 8.87
C TRP A 35 -6.48 -4.37 9.62
N ILE A 36 -7.62 -4.83 10.16
CA ILE A 36 -8.53 -4.00 10.93
C ILE A 36 -7.88 -3.56 12.23
N GLU A 37 -7.23 -4.47 12.95
CA GLU A 37 -6.54 -4.16 14.19
C GLU A 37 -5.47 -3.09 13.99
N GLU A 38 -4.66 -3.21 12.96
CA GLU A 38 -3.62 -2.22 12.66
C GLU A 38 -4.22 -0.84 12.43
N ALA A 39 -5.32 -0.78 11.68
CA ALA A 39 -6.00 0.48 11.42
C ALA A 39 -6.67 1.07 12.65
N GLU A 40 -7.27 0.22 13.50
CA GLU A 40 -7.87 0.67 14.76
C GLU A 40 -6.85 1.25 15.72
N LYS A 41 -5.63 0.73 15.71
CA LYS A 41 -4.56 1.15 16.61
C LYS A 41 -3.53 2.06 15.92
N SER A 42 -3.96 2.75 14.88
CA SER A 42 -3.07 3.60 14.07
C SER A 42 -2.50 4.81 14.83
N ASP A 43 -3.11 5.19 15.94
CA ASP A 43 -2.60 6.28 16.78
C ASP A 43 -1.86 5.76 18.01
N SER A 44 -1.64 4.47 18.14
CA SER A 44 -0.94 3.84 19.27
C SER A 44 0.10 2.81 18.79
N GLU A 45 -0.19 1.51 18.88
CA GLU A 45 0.77 0.44 18.56
C GLU A 45 1.25 0.44 17.10
N PHE A 46 0.39 0.87 16.17
CA PHE A 46 0.70 0.86 14.74
C PHE A 46 0.85 2.28 14.17
N ASN A 47 1.28 3.23 15.00
CA ASN A 47 1.48 4.61 14.55
C ASN A 47 2.66 4.78 13.59
N TRP A 48 3.48 3.73 13.44
CA TRP A 48 4.57 3.70 12.47
C TRP A 48 4.08 3.43 11.04
N ILE A 49 2.83 3.03 10.87
CA ILE A 49 2.20 2.83 9.56
C ILE A 49 1.35 4.05 9.23
N SER A 50 1.55 4.63 8.05
CA SER A 50 0.72 5.74 7.58
C SER A 50 -0.47 5.18 6.80
N HIS A 51 -1.61 5.07 7.46
CA HIS A 51 -2.86 4.57 6.87
C HIS A 51 -3.58 5.69 6.14
N CYS A 52 -4.00 5.45 4.90
CA CYS A 52 -4.62 6.46 4.05
C CYS A 52 -5.86 5.95 3.34
N ILE A 53 -6.74 6.88 3.00
CA ILE A 53 -7.92 6.63 2.18
C ILE A 53 -7.71 7.31 0.83
N VAL A 54 -8.06 6.60 -0.23
CA VAL A 54 -8.03 7.11 -1.60
C VAL A 54 -9.42 7.58 -1.96
N GLU A 55 -9.52 8.82 -2.44
CA GLU A 55 -10.80 9.44 -2.79
C GLU A 55 -10.82 9.96 -4.22
N ILE A 56 -12.01 9.97 -4.81
CA ILE A 56 -12.30 10.69 -6.04
C ILE A 56 -13.48 11.61 -5.73
N LYS A 57 -13.29 12.93 -5.89
CA LYS A 57 -14.32 13.93 -5.60
C LYS A 57 -14.95 13.76 -4.22
N GLY A 58 -14.12 13.46 -3.23
CA GLY A 58 -14.56 13.27 -1.85
C GLY A 58 -15.17 11.91 -1.55
N LYS A 59 -15.31 11.03 -2.54
CA LYS A 59 -15.86 9.69 -2.32
C LYS A 59 -14.72 8.70 -2.08
N PRO A 60 -14.71 8.00 -0.93
CA PRO A 60 -13.72 6.96 -0.68
C PRO A 60 -13.87 5.82 -1.69
N ILE A 61 -12.79 5.46 -2.35
CA ILE A 61 -12.77 4.37 -3.33
C ILE A 61 -11.78 3.25 -2.98
N GLY A 62 -10.82 3.53 -2.12
CA GLY A 62 -9.80 2.54 -1.77
C GLY A 62 -8.97 2.94 -0.58
N PHE A 63 -8.04 2.08 -0.26
CA PHE A 63 -7.14 2.20 0.88
C PHE A 63 -5.70 2.06 0.42
N CYS A 64 -4.81 2.77 1.07
CA CYS A 64 -3.38 2.55 0.88
C CYS A 64 -2.63 2.90 2.15
N GLN A 65 -1.39 2.42 2.24
CA GLN A 65 -0.53 2.70 3.38
C GLN A 65 0.93 2.62 2.97
N TYR A 66 1.78 3.24 3.78
CA TYR A 66 3.23 3.07 3.63
C TYR A 66 3.89 3.08 5.01
N TYR A 67 5.08 2.52 5.08
CA TYR A 67 5.86 2.46 6.32
C TYR A 67 7.34 2.24 6.02
N ALA A 68 8.19 2.62 6.97
CA ALA A 68 9.60 2.30 6.91
C ALA A 68 9.77 0.82 7.30
N CYS A 69 10.47 0.04 6.48
CA CYS A 69 10.63 -1.39 6.72
C CYS A 69 11.34 -1.71 8.03
N GLU A 70 12.20 -0.84 8.50
CA GLU A 70 12.89 -1.03 9.78
C GLU A 70 11.94 -1.09 10.98
N ASP A 71 10.73 -0.53 10.85
CA ASP A 71 9.73 -0.55 11.91
C ASP A 71 8.88 -1.82 11.89
N SER A 72 9.00 -2.66 10.86
CA SER A 72 8.11 -3.80 10.63
C SER A 72 8.60 -5.14 11.19
N ASP A 73 9.77 -5.22 11.74
CA ASP A 73 10.41 -6.49 12.19
C ASP A 73 10.67 -7.47 11.04
N GLU A 74 10.51 -7.04 9.79
CA GLU A 74 10.75 -7.88 8.62
C GLU A 74 12.06 -7.49 7.92
N ASP A 75 12.79 -8.50 7.45
CA ASP A 75 14.07 -8.29 6.79
C ASP A 75 13.96 -7.85 5.33
N TRP A 76 12.86 -8.21 4.67
CA TRP A 76 12.65 -7.92 3.26
C TRP A 76 13.82 -8.38 2.38
N GLY A 77 14.24 -9.64 2.61
CA GLY A 77 15.34 -10.22 1.82
C GLY A 77 16.67 -9.50 1.95
N GLY A 78 16.88 -8.78 3.06
CA GLY A 78 18.08 -8.00 3.30
C GLY A 78 17.96 -6.52 2.97
N TYR A 79 16.86 -6.10 2.36
CA TYR A 79 16.70 -4.68 2.00
C TYR A 79 16.51 -3.78 3.22
N THR A 80 15.89 -4.29 4.29
CA THR A 80 15.64 -3.50 5.50
C THR A 80 16.93 -2.96 6.11
N LYS A 81 17.96 -3.79 6.20
CA LYS A 81 19.23 -3.40 6.83
C LYS A 81 20.05 -2.41 6.02
N LEU A 82 19.69 -2.18 4.76
CA LEU A 82 20.36 -1.18 3.95
C LEU A 82 20.03 0.25 4.39
N GLY A 83 18.91 0.41 5.13
CA GLY A 83 18.42 1.70 5.55
C GLY A 83 17.69 2.45 4.43
N GLY A 84 16.70 3.25 4.80
CA GLY A 84 15.93 4.04 3.83
C GLY A 84 15.00 3.23 2.96
N THR A 85 14.63 2.03 3.38
CA THR A 85 13.72 1.15 2.65
C THR A 85 12.30 1.29 3.20
N TYR A 86 11.36 1.55 2.30
CA TYR A 86 9.93 1.68 2.61
C TYR A 86 9.13 0.63 1.86
N SER A 87 7.94 0.35 2.34
CA SER A 87 7.01 -0.51 1.61
C SER A 87 5.64 0.14 1.55
N ILE A 88 4.83 -0.33 0.62
CA ILE A 88 3.48 0.18 0.36
C ILE A 88 2.49 -0.95 0.24
N ASP A 89 1.24 -0.66 0.60
CA ASP A 89 0.10 -1.51 0.30
C ASP A 89 -1.00 -0.63 -0.27
N TYR A 90 -1.77 -1.15 -1.21
CA TYR A 90 -2.85 -0.39 -1.82
C TYR A 90 -3.92 -1.31 -2.37
N MET A 91 -5.16 -0.86 -2.35
CA MET A 91 -6.28 -1.58 -2.96
C MET A 91 -7.41 -0.63 -3.33
N ILE A 92 -8.17 -1.01 -4.34
CA ILE A 92 -9.39 -0.32 -4.72
C ILE A 92 -10.55 -1.15 -4.17
N GLY A 93 -11.34 -0.55 -3.27
CA GLY A 93 -12.45 -1.24 -2.61
C GLY A 93 -13.73 -1.20 -3.41
N GLU A 94 -13.97 -0.13 -4.15
CA GLU A 94 -15.18 0.04 -4.94
C GLU A 94 -14.98 -0.53 -6.35
N THR A 95 -15.71 -1.58 -6.68
CA THR A 95 -15.51 -2.34 -7.94
C THR A 95 -15.67 -1.50 -9.21
N GLU A 96 -16.50 -0.46 -9.16
CA GLU A 96 -16.72 0.42 -10.32
C GLU A 96 -15.48 1.21 -10.72
N PHE A 97 -14.47 1.26 -9.85
CA PHE A 97 -13.21 1.97 -10.12
C PHE A 97 -12.04 1.05 -10.47
N LEU A 98 -12.30 -0.24 -10.62
CA LEU A 98 -11.28 -1.20 -11.04
C LEU A 98 -10.97 -1.06 -12.52
N SER A 99 -9.74 -1.43 -12.91
CA SER A 99 -9.28 -1.47 -14.32
C SER A 99 -9.35 -0.13 -15.03
N LYS A 100 -9.16 0.96 -14.29
CA LYS A 100 -9.17 2.33 -14.83
C LYS A 100 -7.86 3.08 -14.63
N GLY A 101 -6.79 2.38 -14.24
CA GLY A 101 -5.47 2.96 -14.07
C GLY A 101 -5.23 3.62 -12.72
N TYR A 102 -6.17 3.55 -11.79
CA TYR A 102 -6.01 4.19 -10.49
C TYR A 102 -4.92 3.57 -9.62
N GLY A 103 -4.66 2.27 -9.77
CA GLY A 103 -3.58 1.62 -9.02
C GLY A 103 -2.24 2.29 -9.27
N LYS A 104 -1.94 2.60 -10.52
CA LYS A 104 -0.70 3.28 -10.88
C LYS A 104 -0.63 4.69 -10.30
N GLU A 105 -1.76 5.41 -10.30
CA GLU A 105 -1.83 6.73 -9.69
C GLU A 105 -1.61 6.68 -8.18
N ILE A 106 -2.18 5.67 -7.51
CA ILE A 106 -1.99 5.48 -6.07
C ILE A 106 -0.51 5.27 -5.76
N VAL A 107 0.15 4.38 -6.51
CA VAL A 107 1.58 4.10 -6.32
C VAL A 107 2.40 5.38 -6.48
N ARG A 108 2.14 6.16 -7.52
CA ARG A 108 2.84 7.42 -7.77
C ARG A 108 2.67 8.40 -6.61
N LYS A 109 1.46 8.52 -6.09
CA LYS A 109 1.18 9.43 -4.97
C LYS A 109 1.80 8.96 -3.67
N LEU A 110 1.84 7.64 -3.43
CA LEU A 110 2.56 7.09 -2.28
C LEU A 110 4.05 7.38 -2.39
N GLU A 111 4.63 7.25 -3.57
CA GLU A 111 6.05 7.59 -3.81
C GLU A 111 6.32 9.04 -3.46
N GLU A 112 5.43 9.95 -3.85
CA GLU A 112 5.57 11.37 -3.52
C GLU A 112 5.59 11.59 -2.00
N LYS A 113 4.70 10.91 -1.28
CA LYS A 113 4.64 11.02 0.19
C LYS A 113 5.90 10.46 0.84
N ILE A 114 6.38 9.33 0.36
CA ILE A 114 7.58 8.69 0.91
C ILE A 114 8.82 9.58 0.68
N LYS A 115 8.91 10.24 -0.47
CA LYS A 115 10.03 11.15 -0.79
C LYS A 115 10.17 12.32 0.15
N TYR A 116 9.12 12.68 0.88
CA TYR A 116 9.21 13.73 1.91
C TYR A 116 10.07 13.30 3.11
N HIS A 117 10.30 12.00 3.29
CA HIS A 117 11.18 11.52 4.34
C HIS A 117 12.62 11.58 3.85
N ASP A 118 13.46 12.32 4.57
CA ASP A 118 14.85 12.58 4.18
C ASP A 118 15.68 11.31 4.01
N ASP A 119 15.37 10.27 4.76
CA ASP A 119 16.08 9.00 4.72
C ASP A 119 15.63 8.05 3.59
N ALA A 120 14.53 8.37 2.91
CA ALA A 120 13.94 7.47 1.92
C ALA A 120 14.86 7.27 0.71
N LYS A 121 15.19 6.02 0.41
CA LYS A 121 16.08 5.66 -0.70
C LYS A 121 15.45 4.69 -1.69
N ARG A 122 14.56 3.81 -1.24
CA ARG A 122 13.95 2.81 -2.09
C ARG A 122 12.62 2.34 -1.52
N ILE A 123 11.82 1.79 -2.41
CA ILE A 123 10.54 1.17 -2.03
C ILE A 123 10.60 -0.30 -2.46
N VAL A 124 10.18 -1.20 -1.59
CA VAL A 124 10.08 -2.63 -1.87
C VAL A 124 8.64 -3.09 -1.72
N VAL A 125 8.19 -3.97 -2.62
CA VAL A 125 6.82 -4.49 -2.61
C VAL A 125 6.87 -5.96 -3.01
N GLN A 126 6.10 -6.81 -2.34
CA GLN A 126 6.08 -8.24 -2.64
C GLN A 126 4.66 -8.75 -2.84
N PRO A 127 4.01 -8.42 -3.97
CA PRO A 127 2.70 -8.99 -4.27
C PRO A 127 2.82 -10.47 -4.61
N GLU A 128 1.77 -11.24 -4.31
CA GLU A 128 1.72 -12.65 -4.66
C GLU A 128 1.90 -12.83 -6.17
N LYS A 129 2.54 -13.95 -6.56
CA LYS A 129 2.83 -14.21 -7.98
C LYS A 129 1.59 -14.20 -8.86
N GLU A 130 0.47 -14.67 -8.34
CA GLU A 130 -0.80 -14.74 -9.05
C GLU A 130 -1.47 -13.38 -9.19
N ASN A 131 -1.05 -12.39 -8.40
CA ASN A 131 -1.61 -11.04 -8.45
C ASN A 131 -1.00 -10.25 -9.61
N LYS A 132 -1.41 -10.63 -10.81
CA LYS A 132 -0.86 -10.04 -12.05
C LYS A 132 -1.18 -8.57 -12.20
N ALA A 133 -2.34 -8.14 -11.70
CA ALA A 133 -2.74 -6.74 -11.76
C ALA A 133 -1.77 -5.86 -10.98
N SER A 134 -1.46 -6.23 -9.73
CA SER A 134 -0.52 -5.48 -8.91
C SER A 134 0.89 -5.51 -9.48
N ARG A 135 1.35 -6.70 -9.92
CA ARG A 135 2.68 -6.84 -10.50
C ARG A 135 2.82 -5.99 -11.78
N GLY A 136 1.76 -5.94 -12.60
CA GLY A 136 1.73 -5.09 -13.78
C GLY A 136 1.79 -3.61 -13.46
N VAL A 137 1.09 -3.18 -12.42
CA VAL A 137 1.13 -1.79 -11.95
C VAL A 137 2.56 -1.43 -11.52
N LEU A 138 3.21 -2.29 -10.76
CA LEU A 138 4.58 -2.02 -10.29
C LEU A 138 5.57 -1.95 -11.45
N LEU A 139 5.51 -2.89 -12.39
CA LEU A 139 6.38 -2.86 -13.57
C LEU A 139 6.18 -1.60 -14.38
N SER A 140 4.93 -1.19 -14.62
CA SER A 140 4.64 0.03 -15.37
C SER A 140 5.00 1.31 -14.60
N SER A 141 5.20 1.20 -13.30
CA SER A 141 5.61 2.30 -12.43
C SER A 141 7.13 2.39 -12.27
N GLY A 142 7.87 1.53 -12.96
CA GLY A 142 9.34 1.57 -12.95
C GLY A 142 10.00 0.69 -11.89
N TYR A 143 9.25 -0.18 -11.25
CA TYR A 143 9.84 -1.14 -10.31
C TYR A 143 10.52 -2.28 -11.07
N LEU A 144 11.63 -2.75 -10.54
CA LEU A 144 12.37 -3.90 -11.09
C LEU A 144 12.20 -5.10 -10.17
N LEU A 145 12.00 -6.27 -10.76
CA LEU A 145 11.86 -7.49 -9.99
C LEU A 145 13.24 -8.06 -9.64
N ASP A 146 13.47 -8.24 -8.34
CA ASP A 146 14.60 -9.02 -7.84
C ASP A 146 14.15 -10.48 -7.84
N ASP A 147 14.52 -11.22 -8.88
CA ASP A 147 14.05 -12.60 -9.09
C ASP A 147 14.41 -13.56 -7.97
N GLU A 148 15.60 -13.43 -7.40
CA GLU A 148 16.04 -14.32 -6.33
C GLU A 148 15.15 -14.21 -5.09
N LYS A 149 14.71 -13.00 -4.80
CA LYS A 149 13.94 -12.68 -3.58
C LYS A 149 12.46 -12.55 -3.84
N ASP A 150 12.06 -12.52 -5.11
CA ASP A 150 10.69 -12.24 -5.54
C ASP A 150 10.16 -10.93 -4.91
N ILE A 151 10.96 -9.88 -4.98
CA ILE A 151 10.63 -8.57 -4.44
C ILE A 151 10.79 -7.52 -5.55
N PHE A 152 9.79 -6.65 -5.70
CA PHE A 152 9.88 -5.50 -6.60
C PHE A 152 10.57 -4.36 -5.87
N VAL A 153 11.50 -3.71 -6.53
CA VAL A 153 12.32 -2.63 -5.95
C VAL A 153 12.35 -1.42 -6.87
N LYS A 154 12.19 -0.25 -6.30
CA LYS A 154 12.39 1.02 -7.02
C LYS A 154 13.25 1.94 -6.17
N VAL A 155 14.34 2.44 -6.74
CA VAL A 155 15.18 3.49 -6.12
C VAL A 155 14.48 4.83 -6.38
N ILE A 156 14.35 5.62 -5.35
CA ILE A 156 13.63 6.90 -5.44
C ILE A 156 14.51 8.08 -5.08
#